data_7e8df6f1f90f81456778845f7229ae00
#
_entry.id   7e8df6f1f90f81456778845f7229ae00
#
_cell.length_a   1.000
_cell.length_b   1.000
_cell.length_c   1.000
_cell.angle_alpha   90.00
_cell.angle_beta   90.00
_cell.angle_gamma   90.00
#
_symmetry.space_group_name_H-M   'P 1'
#
loop_
_entity.id
_entity.type
_entity.pdbx_description
1 polymer ?
#
loop_
_entity_poly.entity_id
_entity_poly.type
_entity_poly.pdbx_seq_one_letter_code
_entity_poly.pdbx_strand_id
1 'polypeptide(L)'
;MKALRNISLTVVLLASLSACVENDPTYNVYPSDDVAFTYHITNEGYELDYLVGSTIQFTNTSAISGTCTWDFGDVETSTDVNPTHTYSLPGQYEVKLTVGDDYTTRPLLITPLESLTWNFALNV
;
A
#
# COMPACT_ATOMS: atom_id res chain seq x y z
N MET A 1 18.51 -30.10 -37.10
CA MET A 1 17.26 -30.62 -36.51
C MET A 1 17.30 -30.82 -34.99
N LYS A 2 18.43 -31.19 -34.40
CA LYS A 2 18.51 -31.35 -32.93
C LYS A 2 18.41 -30.03 -32.14
N ALA A 3 18.86 -28.91 -32.69
CA ALA A 3 18.80 -27.59 -32.05
C ALA A 3 17.38 -27.04 -31.93
N LEU A 4 16.48 -27.30 -32.88
CA LEU A 4 15.10 -26.87 -32.87
C LEU A 4 14.24 -27.58 -31.81
N ARG A 5 14.59 -28.80 -31.45
CA ARG A 5 13.89 -29.57 -30.41
C ARG A 5 14.15 -29.02 -29.00
N ASN A 6 15.34 -28.47 -28.76
CA ASN A 6 15.73 -27.94 -27.46
C ASN A 6 15.12 -26.56 -27.21
N ILE A 7 14.95 -25.74 -28.25
CA ILE A 7 14.31 -24.41 -28.14
C ILE A 7 12.83 -24.56 -27.85
N SER A 8 12.17 -25.53 -28.50
CA SER A 8 10.75 -25.80 -28.26
C SER A 8 10.45 -26.25 -26.82
N LEU A 9 11.34 -27.05 -26.25
CA LEU A 9 11.18 -27.58 -24.89
C LEU A 9 11.33 -26.46 -23.83
N THR A 10 12.23 -25.51 -24.05
CA THR A 10 12.48 -24.40 -23.13
C THR A 10 11.31 -23.41 -23.13
N VAL A 11 10.73 -23.12 -24.28
CA VAL A 11 9.56 -22.23 -24.42
C VAL A 11 8.32 -22.86 -23.78
N VAL A 12 8.11 -24.16 -23.96
CA VAL A 12 6.98 -24.88 -23.36
C VAL A 12 7.10 -24.89 -21.82
N LEU A 13 8.31 -25.03 -21.29
CA LEU A 13 8.53 -25.02 -19.83
C LEU A 13 8.24 -23.64 -19.20
N LEU A 14 8.62 -22.56 -19.88
CA LEU A 14 8.32 -21.18 -19.44
C LEU A 14 6.82 -20.87 -19.52
N ALA A 15 6.14 -21.33 -20.57
CA ALA A 15 4.69 -21.15 -20.71
C ALA A 15 3.92 -21.95 -19.65
N SER A 16 4.38 -23.15 -19.28
CA SER A 16 3.72 -23.95 -18.25
C SER A 16 3.86 -23.36 -16.85
N LEU A 17 4.97 -22.72 -16.53
CA LEU A 17 5.16 -22.00 -15.25
C LEU A 17 4.28 -20.75 -15.17
N SER A 18 4.14 -20.01 -16.26
CA SER A 18 3.25 -18.84 -16.34
C SER A 18 1.79 -19.24 -16.19
N ALA A 19 1.35 -20.32 -16.84
CA ALA A 19 -0.03 -20.80 -16.77
C ALA A 19 -0.42 -21.34 -15.38
N CYS A 20 0.52 -21.93 -14.64
CA CYS A 20 0.27 -22.40 -13.28
C CYS A 20 0.06 -21.26 -12.27
N VAL A 21 0.62 -20.08 -12.53
CA VAL A 21 0.48 -18.89 -11.68
C VAL A 21 -0.83 -18.16 -11.97
N GLU A 22 -1.26 -18.08 -13.23
CA GLU A 22 -2.47 -17.35 -13.65
C GLU A 22 -3.78 -18.06 -13.30
N ASN A 23 -3.76 -19.38 -13.08
CA ASN A 23 -4.96 -20.17 -12.82
C ASN A 23 -5.09 -20.63 -11.35
N ASP A 24 -4.26 -20.13 -10.46
CA ASP A 24 -4.38 -20.44 -9.05
C ASP A 24 -5.46 -19.55 -8.41
N PRO A 25 -6.60 -20.09 -7.98
CA PRO A 25 -7.65 -19.31 -7.34
C PRO A 25 -7.22 -18.70 -6.01
N THR A 26 -6.09 -19.11 -5.46
CA THR A 26 -5.52 -18.54 -4.24
C THR A 26 -4.58 -17.37 -4.53
N TYR A 27 -4.25 -17.11 -5.79
CA TYR A 27 -3.33 -16.04 -6.18
C TYR A 27 -3.90 -14.63 -5.93
N ASN A 28 -5.23 -14.50 -5.87
CA ASN A 28 -5.90 -13.23 -5.56
C ASN A 28 -5.73 -12.75 -4.10
N VAL A 29 -4.96 -13.46 -3.30
CA VAL A 29 -4.70 -13.11 -1.89
C VAL A 29 -3.50 -12.17 -1.75
N TYR A 30 -2.67 -12.03 -2.78
CA TYR A 30 -1.46 -11.21 -2.72
C TYR A 30 -1.71 -9.79 -3.24
N PRO A 31 -1.07 -8.78 -2.62
CA PRO A 31 -1.10 -7.42 -3.15
C PRO A 31 -0.61 -7.36 -4.59
N SER A 32 -1.29 -6.58 -5.43
CA SER A 32 -0.90 -6.38 -6.82
C SER A 32 0.18 -5.29 -6.92
N ASP A 33 1.20 -5.52 -7.74
CA ASP A 33 2.21 -4.51 -8.06
C ASP A 33 1.63 -3.37 -8.93
N ASP A 34 0.46 -3.57 -9.54
CA ASP A 34 -0.24 -2.59 -10.37
C ASP A 34 -1.03 -1.57 -9.55
N VAL A 35 -1.35 -1.89 -8.29
CA VAL A 35 -1.98 -0.98 -7.33
C VAL A 35 -0.91 -0.39 -6.41
N ALA A 36 -0.80 0.92 -6.38
CA ALA A 36 0.18 1.62 -5.58
C ALA A 36 -0.38 2.94 -5.03
N PHE A 37 0.14 3.37 -3.90
CA PHE A 37 -0.17 4.68 -3.35
C PHE A 37 0.98 5.26 -2.54
N THR A 38 0.93 6.58 -2.38
CA THR A 38 1.80 7.35 -1.48
C THR A 38 0.97 8.09 -0.45
N TYR A 39 1.60 8.52 0.64
CA TYR A 39 0.96 9.37 1.64
C TYR A 39 1.97 10.35 2.23
N HIS A 40 1.48 11.51 2.65
CA HIS A 40 2.26 12.57 3.30
C HIS A 40 1.38 13.40 4.24
N ILE A 41 2.00 14.08 5.19
CA ILE A 41 1.30 15.01 6.09
C ILE A 41 1.02 16.31 5.33
N THR A 42 -0.20 16.83 5.43
CA THR A 42 -0.62 18.08 4.75
C THR A 42 -0.15 19.35 5.45
N ASN A 43 0.26 19.26 6.71
CA ASN A 43 0.74 20.40 7.47
C ASN A 43 2.18 20.72 7.11
N GLU A 44 2.40 21.85 6.45
CA GLU A 44 3.75 22.30 6.07
C GLU A 44 4.58 22.63 7.30
N GLY A 45 5.77 22.05 7.41
CA GLY A 45 6.79 22.60 8.26
C GLY A 45 7.82 21.66 8.88
N TYR A 46 7.55 20.41 9.11
CA TYR A 46 8.56 19.48 9.65
C TYR A 46 8.27 18.05 9.19
N GLU A 47 9.27 17.39 8.61
CA GLU A 47 9.28 15.94 8.40
C GLU A 47 9.38 15.23 9.76
N LEU A 48 8.39 15.44 10.60
CA LEU A 48 8.28 14.75 11.86
C LEU A 48 7.27 13.62 11.71
N ASP A 49 7.48 12.58 12.46
CA ASP A 49 6.67 11.40 12.56
C ASP A 49 5.16 11.68 12.43
N TYR A 50 4.43 10.79 11.80
CA TYR A 50 2.98 10.89 11.68
C TYR A 50 2.35 10.90 13.07
N LEU A 51 1.93 12.06 13.53
CA LEU A 51 1.39 12.26 14.88
C LEU A 51 -0.12 12.08 14.90
N VAL A 52 -0.61 11.67 16.06
CA VAL A 52 -2.06 11.69 16.36
C VAL A 52 -2.63 13.08 16.07
N GLY A 53 -3.73 13.14 15.33
CA GLY A 53 -4.41 14.39 14.95
C GLY A 53 -3.83 15.06 13.69
N SER A 54 -2.75 14.56 13.12
CA SER A 54 -2.26 15.06 11.84
C SER A 54 -3.15 14.60 10.68
N THR A 55 -3.41 15.50 9.73
CA THR A 55 -4.13 15.16 8.51
C THR A 55 -3.16 14.61 7.49
N ILE A 56 -3.41 13.40 7.03
CA ILE A 56 -2.58 12.68 6.07
C ILE A 56 -3.30 12.67 4.73
N GLN A 57 -2.62 13.12 3.68
CA GLN A 57 -3.07 13.03 2.30
C GLN A 57 -2.61 11.70 1.71
N PHE A 58 -3.53 10.90 1.23
CA PHE A 58 -3.26 9.70 0.44
C PHE A 58 -3.41 10.01 -1.04
N THR A 59 -2.51 9.48 -1.84
CA THR A 59 -2.50 9.67 -3.29
C THR A 59 -2.42 8.32 -3.98
N ASN A 60 -3.43 8.02 -4.78
CA ASN A 60 -3.43 6.83 -5.62
C ASN A 60 -2.43 7.01 -6.78
N THR A 61 -1.45 6.12 -6.88
CA THR A 61 -0.43 6.09 -7.94
C THR A 61 -0.50 4.80 -8.76
N SER A 62 -1.62 4.09 -8.71
CA SER A 62 -1.82 2.82 -9.41
C SER A 62 -1.68 2.97 -10.92
N ALA A 63 -1.13 1.92 -11.56
CA ALA A 63 -1.03 1.82 -13.01
C ALA A 63 -2.35 1.42 -13.68
N ILE A 64 -3.28 0.84 -12.91
CA ILE A 64 -4.60 0.41 -13.39
C ILE A 64 -5.69 1.42 -13.04
N SER A 65 -6.78 1.38 -13.81
CA SER A 65 -7.95 2.21 -13.58
C SER A 65 -9.10 1.37 -13.02
N GLY A 66 -9.86 1.95 -12.10
CA GLY A 66 -11.01 1.29 -11.50
C GLY A 66 -11.63 2.13 -10.38
N THR A 67 -12.66 1.59 -9.76
CA THR A 67 -13.21 2.18 -8.53
C THR A 67 -12.21 2.04 -7.39
N CYS A 68 -11.94 3.16 -6.72
CA CYS A 68 -11.06 3.18 -5.56
C CYS A 68 -11.84 2.92 -4.28
N THR A 69 -11.28 2.12 -3.39
CA THR A 69 -11.76 1.97 -2.01
C THR A 69 -10.56 1.93 -1.08
N TRP A 70 -10.57 2.82 -0.11
CA TRP A 70 -9.58 2.92 0.94
C TRP A 70 -10.12 2.34 2.24
N ASP A 71 -9.29 1.58 2.93
CA ASP A 71 -9.47 1.17 4.31
C ASP A 71 -8.24 1.65 5.08
N PHE A 72 -8.46 2.51 6.08
CA PHE A 72 -7.35 3.12 6.83
C PHE A 72 -6.88 2.27 8.01
N GLY A 73 -7.52 1.12 8.26
CA GLY A 73 -7.16 0.21 9.32
C GLY A 73 -7.69 0.60 10.71
N ASP A 74 -8.55 1.63 10.79
CA ASP A 74 -9.18 2.12 12.01
C ASP A 74 -10.71 2.11 11.95
N VAL A 75 -11.28 1.26 11.11
CA VAL A 75 -12.70 1.09 10.75
C VAL A 75 -13.24 2.17 9.80
N GLU A 76 -12.51 3.23 9.52
CA GLU A 76 -12.91 4.24 8.55
C GLU A 76 -12.46 3.88 7.13
N THR A 77 -13.26 4.27 6.15
CA THR A 77 -13.04 3.98 4.74
C THR A 77 -13.35 5.20 3.86
N SER A 78 -12.81 5.24 2.62
CA SER A 78 -13.13 6.26 1.64
C SER A 78 -13.21 5.67 0.23
N THR A 79 -14.01 6.30 -0.63
CA THR A 79 -14.09 5.99 -2.06
C THR A 79 -13.52 7.09 -2.94
N ASP A 80 -12.95 8.12 -2.34
CA ASP A 80 -12.26 9.18 -3.07
C ASP A 80 -10.98 8.66 -3.73
N VAL A 81 -10.59 9.22 -4.85
CA VAL A 81 -9.34 8.82 -5.54
C VAL A 81 -8.13 9.15 -4.68
N ASN A 82 -8.13 10.33 -4.08
CA ASN A 82 -7.03 10.83 -3.24
C ASN A 82 -7.61 11.41 -1.93
N PRO A 83 -7.97 10.57 -0.95
CA PRO A 83 -8.58 11.03 0.29
C PRO A 83 -7.58 11.65 1.24
N THR A 84 -8.10 12.39 2.21
CA THR A 84 -7.40 12.75 3.44
C THR A 84 -7.98 11.96 4.60
N HIS A 85 -7.14 11.62 5.59
CA HIS A 85 -7.56 10.93 6.79
C HIS A 85 -6.77 11.41 8.01
N THR A 86 -7.38 11.32 9.21
CA THR A 86 -6.78 11.75 10.48
C THR A 86 -6.99 10.68 11.53
N TYR A 87 -5.92 10.14 12.07
CA TYR A 87 -5.98 9.13 13.13
C TYR A 87 -6.11 9.80 14.52
N SER A 88 -7.08 9.35 15.28
CA SER A 88 -7.37 9.87 16.65
C SER A 88 -6.60 9.17 17.75
N LEU A 89 -6.00 8.02 17.47
CA LEU A 89 -5.24 7.20 18.41
C LEU A 89 -3.87 6.84 17.84
N PRO A 90 -2.84 6.74 18.69
CA PRO A 90 -1.54 6.22 18.26
C PRO A 90 -1.63 4.71 18.02
N GLY A 91 -0.83 4.21 17.10
CA GLY A 91 -0.79 2.80 16.79
C GLY A 91 -0.19 2.50 15.44
N GLN A 92 -0.09 1.22 15.15
CA GLN A 92 0.27 0.74 13.82
C GLN A 92 -1.00 0.37 13.07
N TYR A 93 -1.19 0.99 11.94
CA TYR A 93 -2.33 0.78 11.06
C TYR A 93 -1.87 0.12 9.76
N GLU A 94 -2.70 -0.69 9.17
CA GLU A 94 -2.48 -1.24 7.85
C GLU A 94 -3.44 -0.58 6.87
N VAL A 95 -2.92 0.35 6.07
CA VAL A 95 -3.71 1.07 5.07
C VAL A 95 -3.81 0.22 3.80
N LYS A 96 -5.02 0.00 3.32
CA LYS A 96 -5.32 -0.76 2.12
C LYS A 96 -5.97 0.12 1.06
N LEU A 97 -5.42 0.10 -0.14
CA LEU A 97 -6.06 0.63 -1.34
C LEU A 97 -6.50 -0.53 -2.24
N THR A 98 -7.76 -0.54 -2.62
CA THR A 98 -8.33 -1.43 -3.63
C THR A 98 -8.67 -0.61 -4.86
N VAL A 99 -8.28 -1.07 -6.06
CA VAL A 99 -8.64 -0.47 -7.35
C VAL A 99 -9.19 -1.58 -8.25
N GLY A 100 -10.49 -1.53 -8.52
CA GLY A 100 -11.17 -2.64 -9.20
C GLY A 100 -11.14 -3.92 -8.36
N ASP A 101 -10.52 -4.97 -8.88
CA ASP A 101 -10.37 -6.27 -8.21
C ASP A 101 -9.01 -6.46 -7.52
N ASP A 102 -8.07 -5.53 -7.74
CA ASP A 102 -6.71 -5.58 -7.20
C ASP A 102 -6.54 -4.68 -5.98
N TYR A 103 -5.55 -4.98 -5.14
CA TYR A 103 -5.27 -4.18 -3.96
C TYR A 103 -3.79 -4.17 -3.57
N THR A 104 -3.43 -3.18 -2.77
CA THR A 104 -2.14 -3.12 -2.06
C THR A 104 -2.34 -2.68 -0.62
N THR A 105 -1.41 -3.05 0.27
CA THR A 105 -1.41 -2.63 1.67
C THR A 105 -0.06 -2.02 2.05
N ARG A 106 -0.09 -1.03 2.96
CA ARG A 106 1.13 -0.44 3.53
C ARG A 106 0.94 -0.16 5.01
N PRO A 107 1.92 -0.51 5.85
CA PRO A 107 1.89 -0.15 7.26
C PRO A 107 2.12 1.34 7.44
N LEU A 108 1.41 1.93 8.39
CA LEU A 108 1.52 3.32 8.82
C LEU A 108 1.60 3.38 10.34
N LEU A 109 2.65 3.98 10.88
CA LEU A 109 2.81 4.18 12.31
C LEU A 109 2.36 5.60 12.68
N ILE A 110 1.39 5.70 13.57
CA ILE A 110 0.95 6.96 14.18
C ILE A 110 1.51 7.06 15.59
N THR A 111 2.30 8.09 15.83
CA THR A 111 2.97 8.30 17.11
C THR A 111 2.18 9.24 18.02
N PRO A 112 2.25 9.07 19.35
CA PRO A 112 1.59 10.01 20.28
C PRO A 112 2.30 11.35 20.33
N LEU A 113 1.57 12.42 20.56
CA LEU A 113 2.12 13.77 20.76
C LEU A 113 3.12 13.85 21.92
N GLU A 114 2.98 12.98 22.90
CA GLU A 114 3.86 12.95 24.09
C GLU A 114 5.32 12.57 23.77
N SER A 115 5.57 11.90 22.67
CA SER A 115 6.95 11.55 22.25
C SER A 115 7.80 12.78 21.94
N LEU A 116 7.19 13.90 21.56
CA LEU A 116 7.87 15.17 21.30
C LEU A 116 8.29 15.91 22.59
N THR A 117 7.50 15.79 23.66
CA THR A 117 7.78 16.47 24.94
C THR A 117 8.96 15.85 25.68
N TRP A 118 9.18 14.54 25.52
CA TRP A 118 10.31 13.83 26.15
C TRP A 118 11.68 14.26 25.60
N ASN A 119 11.78 14.47 24.30
CA ASN A 119 13.03 14.91 23.68
C ASN A 119 13.37 16.36 24.04
N PHE A 120 12.37 17.19 24.40
CA PHE A 120 12.59 18.57 24.81
C PHE A 120 13.03 18.68 26.28
N ALA A 121 12.55 17.79 27.15
CA ALA A 121 12.87 17.79 28.57
C ALA A 121 14.29 17.27 28.88
N LEU A 122 14.89 16.47 27.99
CA LEU A 122 16.25 15.93 28.17
C LEU A 122 17.38 16.88 27.72
N ASN A 123 17.07 17.98 27.03
CA ASN A 123 18.03 18.97 26.55
C ASN A 123 18.09 20.25 27.42
N VAL A 124 17.48 20.23 28.55
CA VAL A 124 17.52 21.27 29.56
C VAL A 124 18.34 20.78 30.77
#